data_332cd3158f9844cab645bbb10d030067
#
_entry.id   332cd3158f9844cab645bbb10d030067
#
_cell.length_a   1.000
_cell.length_b   1.000
_cell.length_c   1.000
_cell.angle_alpha   90.00
_cell.angle_beta   90.00
_cell.angle_gamma   90.00
#
_symmetry.space_group_name_H-M   'P 1'
#
loop_
_entity.id
_entity.type
_entity.pdbx_description
1 polymer ?
#
loop_
_entity_poly.entity_id
_entity_poly.type
_entity_poly.pdbx_seq_one_letter_code
_entity_poly.pdbx_strand_id
1 'polypeptide(L)'
;MSNVWDSVEPRVLESRIKVPYAWQAGETASHFLLSLKNEQKFVGKKCAKCTKVLVPPRKSCPYCFVETGEWVDVSDEGVVETYTVVRRDTGIMPVEPPFVYGVIKLDGADTGLVHIVGEVKPEEVKEGMRVKAVFAEERTGKILDVKYFKPV
;
A
#
# COMPACT_ATOMS: atom_id res chain seq x y z
N MET A 1 33.15 -23.12 14.60
CA MET A 1 33.16 -23.51 13.16
C MET A 1 33.17 -22.22 12.36
N SER A 2 34.24 -21.90 11.68
CA SER A 2 34.29 -20.75 10.76
C SER A 2 33.36 -21.04 9.58
N ASN A 3 32.52 -20.09 9.25
CA ASN A 3 31.64 -20.21 8.09
C ASN A 3 32.52 -20.17 6.82
N VAL A 4 32.32 -21.10 5.89
CA VAL A 4 33.03 -21.17 4.63
C VAL A 4 32.97 -19.85 3.85
N TRP A 5 31.93 -19.05 4.10
CA TRP A 5 31.70 -17.76 3.43
C TRP A 5 32.45 -16.58 4.05
N ASP A 6 33.05 -16.73 5.24
CA ASP A 6 33.76 -15.63 5.94
C ASP A 6 35.02 -15.21 5.20
N SER A 7 35.55 -16.07 4.30
CA SER A 7 36.76 -15.81 3.48
C SER A 7 36.42 -15.32 2.06
N VAL A 8 35.13 -15.19 1.71
CA VAL A 8 34.73 -14.77 0.36
C VAL A 8 34.57 -13.27 0.32
N GLU A 9 35.41 -12.60 -0.46
CA GLU A 9 35.27 -11.18 -0.72
C GLU A 9 34.05 -10.93 -1.62
N PRO A 10 33.05 -10.14 -1.16
CA PRO A 10 31.87 -9.87 -1.95
C PRO A 10 32.22 -9.08 -3.21
N ARG A 11 31.75 -9.54 -4.36
CA ARG A 11 31.88 -8.80 -5.62
C ARG A 11 30.60 -8.07 -5.95
N VAL A 12 30.71 -6.77 -6.20
CA VAL A 12 29.63 -5.94 -6.71
C VAL A 12 29.74 -5.85 -8.23
N LEU A 13 28.69 -6.26 -8.92
CA LEU A 13 28.56 -6.09 -10.37
C LEU A 13 27.63 -4.92 -10.63
N GLU A 14 28.19 -3.83 -11.17
CA GLU A 14 27.38 -2.68 -11.56
C GLU A 14 26.73 -2.93 -12.93
N SER A 15 25.39 -2.81 -13.00
CA SER A 15 24.65 -2.86 -14.25
C SER A 15 24.46 -1.46 -14.81
N ARG A 16 24.79 -1.28 -16.09
CA ARG A 16 24.53 -0.05 -16.83
C ARG A 16 23.18 -0.04 -17.54
N ILE A 17 22.44 -1.16 -17.49
CA ILE A 17 21.16 -1.29 -18.19
C ILE A 17 20.10 -0.59 -17.36
N LYS A 18 19.58 0.54 -17.86
CA LYS A 18 18.40 1.23 -17.36
C LYS A 18 17.34 1.16 -18.45
N VAL A 19 16.25 0.43 -18.19
CA VAL A 19 15.15 0.26 -19.13
C VAL A 19 13.93 0.98 -18.58
N PRO A 20 13.76 2.28 -18.84
CA PRO A 20 12.51 2.98 -18.52
C PRO A 20 11.41 2.44 -19.43
N TYR A 21 10.30 2.05 -18.85
CA TYR A 21 9.13 1.58 -19.60
C TYR A 21 7.85 2.06 -18.91
N ALA A 22 6.77 2.12 -19.69
CA ALA A 22 5.45 2.43 -19.20
C ALA A 22 4.49 1.28 -19.57
N TRP A 23 3.54 1.01 -18.71
CA TRP A 23 2.50 0.01 -18.94
C TRP A 23 1.14 0.55 -18.52
N GLN A 24 0.08 -0.03 -19.06
CA GLN A 24 -1.27 0.25 -18.58
C GLN A 24 -1.51 -0.44 -17.24
N ALA A 25 -2.05 0.31 -16.28
CA ALA A 25 -2.44 -0.24 -14.98
C ALA A 25 -3.64 -1.20 -15.09
N GLY A 26 -4.34 -1.20 -16.23
CA GLY A 26 -5.57 -1.92 -16.45
C GLY A 26 -6.79 -1.18 -15.88
N GLU A 27 -7.98 -1.60 -16.29
CA GLU A 27 -9.24 -0.93 -15.96
C GLU A 27 -9.47 -0.84 -14.44
N THR A 28 -9.30 -1.96 -13.73
CA THR A 28 -9.57 -2.03 -12.28
C THR A 28 -8.65 -1.12 -11.48
N ALA A 29 -7.35 -1.14 -11.74
CA ALA A 29 -6.41 -0.28 -11.02
C ALA A 29 -6.56 1.19 -11.44
N SER A 30 -6.84 1.46 -12.70
CA SER A 30 -7.08 2.83 -13.20
C SER A 30 -8.29 3.45 -12.52
N HIS A 31 -9.41 2.71 -12.41
CA HIS A 31 -10.60 3.20 -11.71
C HIS A 31 -10.30 3.57 -10.25
N PHE A 32 -9.61 2.69 -9.53
CA PHE A 32 -9.21 2.95 -8.14
C PHE A 32 -8.34 4.20 -8.00
N LEU A 33 -7.30 4.32 -8.81
CA LEU A 33 -6.38 5.46 -8.76
C LEU A 33 -7.05 6.78 -9.17
N LEU A 34 -7.99 6.73 -10.13
CA LEU A 34 -8.77 7.90 -10.53
C LEU A 34 -9.78 8.32 -9.47
N SER A 35 -10.38 7.39 -8.73
CA SER A 35 -11.24 7.69 -7.58
C SER A 35 -10.46 8.39 -6.45
N LEU A 36 -9.25 7.92 -6.15
CA LEU A 36 -8.36 8.61 -5.19
C LEU A 36 -8.02 10.03 -5.66
N LYS A 37 -7.68 10.20 -6.96
CA LYS A 37 -7.31 11.49 -7.53
C LYS A 37 -8.46 12.48 -7.55
N ASN A 38 -9.60 12.09 -8.13
CA ASN A 38 -10.66 13.00 -8.48
C ASN A 38 -11.65 13.23 -7.33
N GLU A 39 -11.91 12.20 -6.54
CA GLU A 39 -12.98 12.18 -5.55
C GLU A 39 -12.47 12.05 -4.11
N GLN A 40 -11.17 11.73 -3.91
CA GLN A 40 -10.58 11.43 -2.59
C GLN A 40 -11.33 10.27 -1.90
N LYS A 41 -11.74 9.27 -2.68
CA LYS A 41 -12.49 8.12 -2.21
C LYS A 41 -11.74 6.82 -2.42
N PHE A 42 -11.89 5.94 -1.46
CA PHE A 42 -11.49 4.56 -1.60
C PHE A 42 -12.65 3.74 -2.16
N VAL A 43 -12.35 2.95 -3.17
CA VAL A 43 -13.30 1.99 -3.75
C VAL A 43 -12.70 0.60 -3.70
N GLY A 44 -13.53 -0.38 -3.39
CA GLY A 44 -13.18 -1.80 -3.43
C GLY A 44 -13.96 -2.53 -4.50
N LYS A 45 -13.60 -3.77 -4.77
CA LYS A 45 -14.41 -4.70 -5.58
C LYS A 45 -14.85 -5.88 -4.74
N LYS A 46 -16.15 -6.19 -4.79
CA LYS A 46 -16.73 -7.29 -4.06
C LYS A 46 -16.68 -8.58 -4.88
N CYS A 47 -16.24 -9.65 -4.24
CA CYS A 47 -16.27 -10.98 -4.86
C CYS A 47 -17.69 -11.53 -4.88
N ALA A 48 -18.18 -11.95 -6.05
CA ALA A 48 -19.50 -12.55 -6.20
C ALA A 48 -19.67 -13.89 -5.44
N LYS A 49 -18.55 -14.61 -5.20
CA LYS A 49 -18.58 -15.93 -4.55
C LYS A 49 -18.42 -15.89 -3.04
N CYS A 50 -17.39 -15.17 -2.52
CA CYS A 50 -17.12 -15.11 -1.08
C CYS A 50 -17.53 -13.78 -0.43
N THR A 51 -18.13 -12.89 -1.18
CA THR A 51 -18.65 -11.58 -0.75
C THR A 51 -17.60 -10.59 -0.19
N LYS A 52 -16.33 -10.99 -0.12
CA LYS A 52 -15.25 -10.14 0.38
C LYS A 52 -15.05 -8.91 -0.49
N VAL A 53 -14.88 -7.76 0.16
CA VAL A 53 -14.53 -6.47 -0.46
C VAL A 53 -13.02 -6.33 -0.47
N LEU A 54 -12.43 -6.25 -1.65
CA LEU A 54 -10.99 -6.20 -1.87
C LEU A 54 -10.53 -4.75 -2.04
N VAL A 55 -9.60 -4.30 -1.20
CA VAL A 55 -8.91 -3.00 -1.28
C VAL A 55 -7.40 -3.25 -1.12
N PRO A 56 -6.55 -2.84 -2.08
CA PRO A 56 -6.88 -2.35 -3.42
C PRO A 56 -7.72 -3.33 -4.24
N PRO A 57 -8.60 -2.82 -5.12
CA PRO A 57 -9.47 -3.69 -5.91
C PRO A 57 -8.67 -4.55 -6.89
N ARG A 58 -9.16 -5.76 -7.13
CA ARG A 58 -8.54 -6.72 -8.05
C ARG A 58 -9.58 -7.22 -9.05
N LYS A 59 -9.17 -7.46 -10.31
CA LYS A 59 -10.04 -8.03 -11.35
C LYS A 59 -10.52 -9.42 -10.96
N SER A 60 -9.68 -10.22 -10.31
CA SER A 60 -10.02 -11.58 -9.86
C SER A 60 -9.81 -11.70 -8.34
N CYS A 61 -10.70 -12.43 -7.69
CA CYS A 61 -10.61 -12.73 -6.27
C CYS A 61 -9.46 -13.70 -5.99
N PRO A 62 -8.50 -13.36 -5.10
CA PRO A 62 -7.36 -14.24 -4.81
C PRO A 62 -7.74 -15.50 -4.02
N TYR A 63 -8.92 -15.54 -3.43
CA TYR A 63 -9.42 -16.66 -2.63
C TYR A 63 -10.27 -17.63 -3.44
N CYS A 64 -11.03 -17.10 -4.39
CA CYS A 64 -12.02 -17.90 -5.14
C CYS A 64 -11.65 -18.12 -6.60
N PHE A 65 -10.65 -17.37 -7.11
CA PHE A 65 -10.18 -17.41 -8.50
C PHE A 65 -11.27 -17.10 -9.54
N VAL A 66 -12.31 -16.35 -9.11
CA VAL A 66 -13.39 -15.88 -9.99
C VAL A 66 -13.25 -14.38 -10.21
N GLU A 67 -13.83 -13.86 -11.27
CA GLU A 67 -13.88 -12.44 -11.52
C GLU A 67 -14.66 -11.72 -10.42
N THR A 68 -14.18 -10.57 -9.99
CA THR A 68 -14.85 -9.73 -8.97
C THR A 68 -16.01 -8.98 -9.61
N GLY A 69 -17.05 -8.74 -8.81
CA GLY A 69 -18.29 -8.14 -9.26
C GLY A 69 -18.32 -6.60 -9.11
N GLU A 70 -19.25 -6.12 -8.33
CA GLU A 70 -19.60 -4.71 -8.13
C GLU A 70 -18.49 -3.88 -7.45
N TRP A 71 -18.48 -2.60 -7.74
CA TRP A 71 -17.72 -1.61 -7.03
C TRP A 71 -18.42 -1.24 -5.73
N VAL A 72 -17.67 -1.02 -4.66
CA VAL A 72 -18.18 -0.67 -3.34
C VAL A 72 -17.35 0.50 -2.80
N ASP A 73 -18.01 1.55 -2.35
CA ASP A 73 -17.36 2.63 -1.62
C ASP A 73 -16.88 2.12 -0.27
N VAL A 74 -15.67 2.50 0.10
CA VAL A 74 -15.00 2.09 1.34
C VAL A 74 -14.60 3.33 2.12
N SER A 75 -14.67 3.26 3.44
CA SER A 75 -14.29 4.36 4.32
C SER A 75 -12.83 4.80 4.11
N ASP A 76 -12.54 6.06 4.36
CA ASP A 76 -11.18 6.60 4.47
C ASP A 76 -10.56 6.39 5.87
N GLU A 77 -11.31 5.77 6.79
CA GLU A 77 -10.88 5.36 8.12
C GLU A 77 -10.72 3.85 8.22
N GLY A 78 -9.87 3.41 9.13
CA GLY A 78 -9.63 1.99 9.36
C GLY A 78 -8.72 1.74 10.57
N VAL A 79 -8.16 0.55 10.62
CA VAL A 79 -7.25 0.13 11.68
C VAL A 79 -5.91 -0.35 11.11
N VAL A 80 -4.85 -0.13 11.85
CA VAL A 80 -3.53 -0.73 11.58
C VAL A 80 -3.58 -2.20 12.03
N GLU A 81 -3.56 -3.14 11.09
CA GLU A 81 -3.53 -4.57 11.40
C GLU A 81 -2.13 -5.03 11.83
N THR A 82 -1.11 -4.55 11.14
CA THR A 82 0.29 -4.78 11.48
C THR A 82 1.15 -3.66 10.89
N TYR A 83 2.39 -3.53 11.34
CA TYR A 83 3.28 -2.47 10.86
C TYR A 83 4.75 -2.84 10.96
N THR A 84 5.58 -2.04 10.27
CA THR A 84 7.04 -2.09 10.40
C THR A 84 7.63 -0.69 10.41
N VAL A 85 8.72 -0.51 11.16
CA VAL A 85 9.46 0.75 11.18
C VAL A 85 10.63 0.67 10.21
N VAL A 86 10.60 1.50 9.18
CA VAL A 86 11.69 1.65 8.22
C VAL A 86 12.73 2.59 8.80
N ARG A 87 13.95 2.09 9.02
CA ARG A 87 15.06 2.84 9.65
C ARG A 87 16.22 3.12 8.69
N ARG A 88 16.25 2.44 7.55
CA ARG A 88 17.35 2.53 6.59
C ARG A 88 16.85 3.12 5.27
N ASP A 89 17.54 4.12 4.77
CA ASP A 89 17.32 4.62 3.43
C ASP A 89 17.93 3.67 2.39
N THR A 90 17.17 3.37 1.35
CA THR A 90 17.59 2.58 0.18
C THR A 90 17.69 3.42 -1.09
N GLY A 91 17.52 4.74 -0.99
CA GLY A 91 17.58 5.68 -2.12
C GLY A 91 16.34 5.68 -3.03
N ILE A 92 15.31 4.87 -2.72
CA ILE A 92 14.06 4.79 -3.47
C ILE A 92 12.82 4.98 -2.58
N MET A 93 13.01 5.37 -1.33
CA MET A 93 11.92 5.55 -0.37
C MET A 93 11.10 6.81 -0.69
N PRO A 94 9.76 6.77 -0.51
CA PRO A 94 8.89 7.92 -0.76
C PRO A 94 9.06 9.04 0.27
N VAL A 95 9.59 8.71 1.45
CA VAL A 95 9.86 9.63 2.57
C VAL A 95 11.16 9.23 3.26
N GLU A 96 11.82 10.19 3.93
CA GLU A 96 13.05 9.94 4.68
C GLU A 96 12.80 9.09 5.94
N PRO A 97 13.64 8.09 6.22
CA PRO A 97 13.57 7.32 7.47
C PRO A 97 13.95 8.19 8.70
N PRO A 98 13.41 7.88 9.91
CA PRO A 98 12.55 6.73 10.18
C PRO A 98 11.08 7.04 9.89
N PHE A 99 10.38 6.07 9.29
CA PHE A 99 8.94 6.15 9.09
C PHE A 99 8.27 4.77 9.25
N VAL A 100 6.95 4.73 9.28
CA VAL A 100 6.19 3.49 9.48
C VAL A 100 5.40 3.14 8.23
N TYR A 101 5.55 1.88 7.76
CA TYR A 101 4.58 1.23 6.89
C TYR A 101 3.62 0.40 7.74
N GLY A 102 2.33 0.63 7.56
CA GLY A 102 1.28 -0.17 8.15
C GLY A 102 0.48 -0.93 7.08
N VAL A 103 -0.01 -2.11 7.43
CA VAL A 103 -1.11 -2.75 6.74
C VAL A 103 -2.39 -2.19 7.36
N ILE A 104 -3.13 -1.41 6.60
CA ILE A 104 -4.30 -0.68 7.08
C ILE A 104 -5.52 -1.34 6.47
N LYS A 105 -6.40 -1.84 7.33
CA LYS A 105 -7.71 -2.36 6.95
C LYS A 105 -8.75 -1.28 7.11
N LEU A 106 -9.25 -0.80 5.99
CA LEU A 106 -10.29 0.23 5.96
C LEU A 106 -11.64 -0.35 6.39
N ASP A 107 -12.47 0.47 7.01
CA ASP A 107 -13.83 0.06 7.41
C ASP A 107 -14.65 -0.22 6.15
N GLY A 108 -15.22 -1.43 6.09
CA GLY A 108 -15.92 -1.95 4.91
C GLY A 108 -15.04 -2.75 3.94
N ALA A 109 -13.72 -2.88 4.20
CA ALA A 109 -12.83 -3.74 3.44
C ALA A 109 -12.53 -5.05 4.17
N ASP A 110 -12.29 -6.12 3.41
CA ASP A 110 -11.85 -7.43 3.93
C ASP A 110 -10.35 -7.69 3.71
N THR A 111 -9.66 -6.77 3.04
CA THR A 111 -8.21 -6.85 2.79
C THR A 111 -7.52 -5.56 3.22
N GLY A 112 -6.25 -5.68 3.61
CA GLY A 112 -5.45 -4.55 4.03
C GLY A 112 -4.73 -3.87 2.87
N LEU A 113 -4.51 -2.57 3.00
CA LEU A 113 -3.73 -1.71 2.13
C LEU A 113 -2.42 -1.36 2.84
N VAL A 114 -1.28 -1.60 2.19
CA VAL A 114 0.02 -1.15 2.71
C VAL A 114 0.19 0.33 2.43
N HIS A 115 0.38 1.13 3.49
CA HIS A 115 0.64 2.56 3.33
C HIS A 115 1.45 3.13 4.50
N ILE A 116 1.87 4.40 4.35
CA ILE A 116 2.59 5.14 5.39
C ILE A 116 1.62 5.52 6.51
N VAL A 117 2.07 5.34 7.76
CA VAL A 117 1.43 5.90 8.95
C VAL A 117 2.25 7.12 9.38
N GLY A 118 1.62 8.29 9.39
CA GLY A 118 2.25 9.58 9.67
C GLY A 118 1.59 10.32 10.83
N GLU A 119 2.11 11.49 11.15
CA GLU A 119 1.67 12.34 12.29
C GLU A 119 1.71 11.61 13.64
N VAL A 120 2.57 10.60 13.76
CA VAL A 120 2.76 9.81 14.99
C VAL A 120 4.21 9.34 15.04
N LYS A 121 4.78 9.24 16.24
CA LYS A 121 6.12 8.70 16.40
C LYS A 121 6.11 7.19 16.14
N PRO A 122 7.17 6.63 15.51
CA PRO A 122 7.22 5.19 15.23
C PRO A 122 7.01 4.29 16.46
N GLU A 123 7.44 4.75 17.65
CA GLU A 123 7.33 4.03 18.92
C GLU A 123 5.89 4.03 19.50
N GLU A 124 5.04 4.93 19.02
CA GLU A 124 3.65 5.07 19.47
C GLU A 124 2.67 4.28 18.60
N VAL A 125 3.12 3.83 17.42
CA VAL A 125 2.28 3.02 16.51
C VAL A 125 2.08 1.64 17.10
N LYS A 126 0.85 1.15 17.06
CA LYS A 126 0.46 -0.17 17.56
C LYS A 126 -0.64 -0.80 16.72
N GLU A 127 -0.72 -2.12 16.76
CA GLU A 127 -1.83 -2.87 16.17
C GLU A 127 -3.17 -2.46 16.80
N GLY A 128 -4.20 -2.39 15.98
CA GLY A 128 -5.52 -1.90 16.39
C GLY A 128 -5.65 -0.36 16.45
N MET A 129 -4.57 0.40 16.19
CA MET A 129 -4.64 1.86 16.15
C MET A 129 -5.61 2.31 15.04
N ARG A 130 -6.57 3.17 15.41
CA ARG A 130 -7.48 3.80 14.47
C ARG A 130 -6.75 4.88 13.68
N VAL A 131 -6.94 4.88 12.39
CA VAL A 131 -6.29 5.83 11.48
C VAL A 131 -7.25 6.32 10.40
N LYS A 132 -6.96 7.52 9.88
CA LYS A 132 -7.68 8.15 8.79
C LYS A 132 -6.73 8.59 7.69
N ALA A 133 -7.14 8.44 6.44
CA ALA A 133 -6.38 8.86 5.28
C ALA A 133 -6.25 10.39 5.21
N VAL A 134 -5.05 10.85 4.86
CA VAL A 134 -4.74 12.24 4.52
C VAL A 134 -4.34 12.29 3.06
N PHE A 135 -5.12 12.99 2.25
CA PHE A 135 -4.86 13.13 0.82
C PHE A 135 -3.89 14.27 0.54
N ALA A 136 -3.10 14.11 -0.51
CA ALA A 136 -2.24 15.16 -1.03
C ALA A 136 -3.10 16.28 -1.67
N GLU A 137 -2.61 17.53 -1.61
CA GLU A 137 -3.26 18.66 -2.28
C GLU A 137 -3.20 18.48 -3.80
N GLU A 138 -2.00 18.18 -4.32
CA GLU A 138 -1.81 17.82 -5.73
C GLU A 138 -1.87 16.31 -5.90
N ARG A 139 -2.83 15.85 -6.72
CA ARG A 139 -3.08 14.43 -6.98
C ARG A 139 -2.88 14.11 -8.45
N THR A 140 -2.14 13.04 -8.72
CA THR A 140 -1.70 12.67 -10.07
C THR A 140 -2.21 11.32 -10.55
N GLY A 141 -3.04 10.63 -9.76
CA GLY A 141 -3.55 9.28 -10.06
C GLY A 141 -2.56 8.19 -9.65
N LYS A 142 -1.91 8.38 -8.51
CA LYS A 142 -0.98 7.42 -7.91
C LYS A 142 -1.43 7.03 -6.50
N ILE A 143 -0.90 5.94 -5.99
CA ILE A 143 -1.21 5.53 -4.60
C ILE A 143 -0.76 6.58 -3.58
N LEU A 144 0.28 7.35 -3.88
CA LEU A 144 0.78 8.45 -3.06
C LEU A 144 -0.09 9.72 -3.13
N ASP A 145 -1.20 9.72 -3.87
CA ASP A 145 -2.26 10.72 -3.74
C ASP A 145 -2.94 10.63 -2.35
N VAL A 146 -2.85 9.47 -1.70
CA VAL A 146 -2.96 9.33 -0.24
C VAL A 146 -1.57 9.59 0.33
N LYS A 147 -1.39 10.67 1.06
CA LYS A 147 -0.08 11.08 1.58
C LYS A 147 0.39 10.15 2.70
N TYR A 148 -0.46 9.88 3.64
CA TYR A 148 -0.30 8.94 4.76
C TYR A 148 -1.64 8.70 5.45
N PHE A 149 -1.65 7.78 6.41
CA PHE A 149 -2.73 7.63 7.38
C PHE A 149 -2.28 8.19 8.73
N LYS A 150 -3.12 8.98 9.38
CA LYS A 150 -2.85 9.55 10.70
C LYS A 150 -3.77 8.96 11.76
N PRO A 151 -3.35 8.89 13.03
CA PRO A 151 -4.21 8.52 14.14
C PRO A 151 -5.46 9.42 14.24
N VAL A 152 -6.57 8.83 14.69
CA VAL A 152 -7.86 9.51 14.96
C VAL A 152 -8.07 9.62 16.46
#